data_93e6aa8c26b35d82f459e4918d352dfd
#
_entry.id   93e6aa8c26b35d82f459e4918d352dfd
#
_cell.length_a   1.000
_cell.length_b   1.000
_cell.length_c   1.000
_cell.angle_alpha   90.00
_cell.angle_beta   90.00
_cell.angle_gamma   90.00
#
_symmetry.space_group_name_H-M   'P 1'
#
loop_
_entity.id
_entity.type
_entity.pdbx_description
1 polymer ?
#
loop_
_entity_poly.entity_id
_entity_poly.type
_entity_poly.pdbx_seq_one_letter_code
_entity_poly.pdbx_strand_id
1 'polypeptide(L)'
;EALAWERTFLLQQAADLTMTFEAFVEIYIADKQNRLRENTWSTKEHIIRTKILPYFKEKRLCDIKPQDVIAWQNELLNYRSKNGEPYSPTYLKTLHSQFSAILNHAVRFYGLNKNAATTAGNMGSSKHQEMLFWTKEEYLKFAEVMMDKPLSYYAFEILYWCGIREGELLALTPADFDLDKGLL
;
A
#
# COMPACT_ATOMS: atom_id res chain seq x y z
N GLU A 1 -36.16 13.70 24.16
CA GLU A 1 -34.73 13.43 24.33
C GLU A 1 -34.15 12.68 23.12
N ALA A 2 -34.75 11.57 22.67
CA ALA A 2 -34.27 10.78 21.52
C ALA A 2 -34.20 11.60 20.22
N LEU A 3 -35.23 12.37 19.89
CA LEU A 3 -35.27 13.25 18.70
C LEU A 3 -34.22 14.38 18.77
N ALA A 4 -33.95 14.90 19.95
CA ALA A 4 -32.92 15.93 20.14
C ALA A 4 -31.51 15.33 19.96
N TRP A 5 -31.28 14.13 20.45
CA TRP A 5 -30.04 13.39 20.28
C TRP A 5 -29.81 13.03 18.80
N GLU A 6 -30.83 12.49 18.13
CA GLU A 6 -30.79 12.17 16.70
C GLU A 6 -30.45 13.39 15.85
N ARG A 7 -31.07 14.53 16.14
CA ARG A 7 -30.80 15.81 15.44
C ARG A 7 -29.36 16.29 15.68
N THR A 8 -28.87 16.18 16.91
CA THR A 8 -27.49 16.55 17.26
C THR A 8 -26.50 15.62 16.58
N PHE A 9 -26.78 14.33 16.54
CA PHE A 9 -25.97 13.31 15.87
C PHE A 9 -25.90 13.55 14.34
N LEU A 10 -27.05 13.83 13.70
CA LEU A 10 -27.10 14.16 12.27
C LEU A 10 -26.37 15.48 11.94
N LEU A 11 -26.43 16.46 12.82
CA LEU A 11 -25.69 17.72 12.66
C LEU A 11 -24.20 17.52 12.82
N GLN A 12 -23.75 16.67 13.74
CA GLN A 12 -22.34 16.31 13.90
C GLN A 12 -21.83 15.54 12.69
N GLN A 13 -22.58 14.53 12.20
CA GLN A 13 -22.23 13.84 10.97
C GLN A 13 -22.13 14.78 9.74
N ALA A 14 -23.07 15.72 9.63
CA ALA A 14 -23.03 16.71 8.56
C ALA A 14 -21.82 17.65 8.68
N ALA A 15 -21.44 18.03 9.90
CA ALA A 15 -20.23 18.83 10.15
C ALA A 15 -18.96 18.04 9.81
N ASP A 16 -18.90 16.75 10.13
CA ASP A 16 -17.79 15.87 9.82
C ASP A 16 -17.60 15.70 8.30
N LEU A 17 -18.67 15.69 7.52
CA LEU A 17 -18.62 15.59 6.06
C LEU A 17 -18.24 16.90 5.36
N THR A 18 -18.42 18.06 6.01
CA THR A 18 -18.04 19.38 5.46
C THR A 18 -16.58 19.73 5.71
N MET A 19 -15.87 18.95 6.51
CA MET A 19 -14.42 19.14 6.72
C MET A 19 -13.64 18.92 5.42
N THR A 20 -12.44 19.48 5.36
CA THR A 20 -11.53 19.24 4.24
C THR A 20 -11.06 17.79 4.22
N PHE A 21 -10.68 17.29 3.04
CA PHE A 21 -10.10 15.95 2.92
C PHE A 21 -8.82 15.82 3.75
N GLU A 22 -8.00 16.88 3.85
CA GLU A 22 -6.82 16.91 4.71
C GLU A 22 -7.18 16.67 6.19
N ALA A 23 -8.17 17.39 6.72
CA ALA A 23 -8.61 17.20 8.10
C ALA A 23 -9.14 15.77 8.33
N PHE A 24 -9.86 15.20 7.37
CA PHE A 24 -10.33 13.83 7.46
C PHE A 24 -9.18 12.80 7.39
N VAL A 25 -8.15 13.07 6.61
CA VAL A 25 -6.96 12.20 6.55
C VAL A 25 -6.28 12.08 7.91
N GLU A 26 -6.18 13.16 8.69
CA GLU A 26 -5.60 13.09 10.04
C GLU A 26 -6.46 12.23 10.99
N ILE A 27 -7.78 12.27 10.88
CA ILE A 27 -8.67 11.35 11.60
C ILE A 27 -8.44 9.90 11.16
N TYR A 28 -8.38 9.67 9.84
CA TYR A 28 -8.09 8.35 9.29
C TYR A 28 -6.75 7.78 9.76
N ILE A 29 -5.72 8.63 9.85
CA ILE A 29 -4.41 8.28 10.39
C ILE A 29 -4.54 7.83 11.84
N ALA A 30 -5.16 8.64 12.69
CA ALA A 30 -5.36 8.33 14.11
C ALA A 30 -6.09 7.00 14.32
N ASP A 31 -7.11 6.72 13.50
CA ASP A 31 -7.90 5.47 13.57
C ASP A 31 -7.14 4.22 13.12
N LYS A 32 -6.13 4.37 12.23
CA LYS A 32 -5.51 3.25 11.53
C LYS A 32 -4.07 2.95 11.90
N GLN A 33 -3.26 3.95 12.28
CA GLN A 33 -1.83 3.77 12.48
C GLN A 33 -1.51 2.68 13.50
N ASN A 34 -2.25 2.61 14.62
CA ASN A 34 -2.01 1.64 15.69
C ASN A 34 -2.48 0.20 15.35
N ARG A 35 -3.11 0.00 14.19
CA ARG A 35 -3.64 -1.30 13.74
C ARG A 35 -2.78 -1.94 12.66
N LEU A 36 -1.73 -1.27 12.22
CA LEU A 36 -0.85 -1.72 11.15
C LEU A 36 0.59 -1.83 11.64
N ARG A 37 1.36 -2.73 11.04
CA ARG A 37 2.81 -2.79 11.25
C ARG A 37 3.44 -1.49 10.73
N GLU A 38 4.48 -1.02 11.42
CA GLU A 38 5.16 0.24 11.15
C GLU A 38 5.55 0.41 9.68
N ASN A 39 6.21 -0.59 9.08
CA ASN A 39 6.61 -0.54 7.66
C ASN A 39 5.42 -0.40 6.70
N THR A 40 4.30 -1.10 7.00
CA THR A 40 3.07 -1.00 6.20
C THR A 40 2.47 0.39 6.32
N TRP A 41 2.49 0.95 7.53
CA TRP A 41 1.97 2.28 7.80
C TRP A 41 2.81 3.36 7.11
N SER A 42 4.14 3.32 7.26
CA SER A 42 5.06 4.28 6.64
C SER A 42 4.87 4.37 5.10
N THR A 43 4.77 3.21 4.43
CA THR A 43 4.50 3.18 2.99
C THR A 43 3.14 3.81 2.64
N LYS A 44 2.10 3.50 3.42
CA LYS A 44 0.75 4.02 3.24
C LYS A 44 0.70 5.53 3.45
N GLU A 45 1.28 6.03 4.52
CA GLU A 45 1.35 7.45 4.85
C GLU A 45 2.12 8.23 3.77
N HIS A 46 3.25 7.70 3.32
CA HIS A 46 4.01 8.29 2.21
C HIS A 46 3.14 8.48 0.95
N ILE A 47 2.39 7.45 0.55
CA ILE A 47 1.46 7.55 -0.58
C ILE A 47 0.41 8.63 -0.34
N ILE A 48 -0.22 8.65 0.82
CA ILE A 48 -1.25 9.61 1.16
C ILE A 48 -0.71 11.04 1.05
N ARG A 49 0.41 11.32 1.71
CA ARG A 49 1.00 12.66 1.78
C ARG A 49 1.58 13.14 0.43
N THR A 50 2.13 12.23 -0.39
CA THR A 50 2.83 12.64 -1.62
C THR A 50 2.00 12.51 -2.90
N LYS A 51 0.95 11.68 -2.92
CA LYS A 51 0.20 11.35 -4.15
C LYS A 51 -1.29 11.67 -4.07
N ILE A 52 -1.86 11.73 -2.88
CA ILE A 52 -3.29 11.94 -2.69
C ILE A 52 -3.58 13.34 -2.16
N LEU A 53 -2.98 13.71 -1.03
CA LEU A 53 -3.19 15.01 -0.39
C LEU A 53 -2.89 16.19 -1.31
N PRO A 54 -1.80 16.25 -2.11
CA PRO A 54 -1.54 17.39 -2.97
C PRO A 54 -2.69 17.73 -3.92
N TYR A 55 -3.52 16.75 -4.25
CA TYR A 55 -4.64 16.92 -5.17
C TYR A 55 -5.97 17.22 -4.47
N PHE A 56 -6.24 16.58 -3.33
CA PHE A 56 -7.55 16.62 -2.68
C PHE A 56 -7.61 17.42 -1.38
N LYS A 57 -6.49 17.85 -0.82
CA LYS A 57 -6.41 18.41 0.56
C LYS A 57 -7.45 19.48 0.88
N GLU A 58 -7.71 20.41 -0.06
CA GLU A 58 -8.59 21.54 0.15
C GLU A 58 -10.07 21.27 -0.18
N LYS A 59 -10.34 20.12 -0.85
CA LYS A 59 -11.72 19.75 -1.17
C LYS A 59 -12.43 19.26 0.09
N ARG A 60 -13.70 19.64 0.24
CA ARG A 60 -14.54 19.03 1.28
C ARG A 60 -14.78 17.56 0.95
N LEU A 61 -14.79 16.71 1.97
CA LEU A 61 -14.96 15.27 1.81
C LEU A 61 -16.25 14.94 1.04
N CYS A 62 -17.36 15.63 1.34
CA CYS A 62 -18.64 15.42 0.66
C CYS A 62 -18.68 15.92 -0.80
N ASP A 63 -17.77 16.81 -1.19
CA ASP A 63 -17.72 17.41 -2.51
C ASP A 63 -16.81 16.65 -3.50
N ILE A 64 -16.11 15.62 -3.03
CA ILE A 64 -15.27 14.78 -3.90
C ILE A 64 -16.18 13.92 -4.79
N LYS A 65 -16.18 14.23 -6.08
CA LYS A 65 -16.98 13.53 -7.09
C LYS A 65 -16.15 12.53 -7.90
N PRO A 66 -16.79 11.54 -8.56
CA PRO A 66 -16.09 10.62 -9.45
C PRO A 66 -15.27 11.31 -10.54
N GLN A 67 -15.74 12.46 -11.04
CA GLN A 67 -15.01 13.25 -12.04
C GLN A 67 -13.68 13.79 -11.50
N ASP A 68 -13.62 14.19 -10.24
CA ASP A 68 -12.36 14.63 -9.60
C ASP A 68 -11.37 13.47 -9.51
N VAL A 69 -11.88 12.27 -9.20
CA VAL A 69 -11.06 11.06 -9.13
C VAL A 69 -10.51 10.71 -10.50
N ILE A 70 -11.34 10.75 -11.55
CA ILE A 70 -10.90 10.49 -12.93
C ILE A 70 -9.85 11.52 -13.37
N ALA A 71 -10.02 12.79 -13.04
CA ALA A 71 -9.04 13.83 -13.37
C ALA A 71 -7.68 13.54 -12.70
N TRP A 72 -7.69 13.21 -11.39
CA TRP A 72 -6.49 12.79 -10.66
C TRP A 72 -5.84 11.52 -11.26
N GLN A 73 -6.64 10.51 -11.64
CA GLN A 73 -6.15 9.30 -12.30
C GLN A 73 -5.46 9.63 -13.62
N ASN A 74 -6.06 10.50 -14.43
CA ASN A 74 -5.49 10.91 -15.73
C ASN A 74 -4.15 11.66 -15.55
N GLU A 75 -4.02 12.48 -14.51
CA GLU A 75 -2.77 13.14 -14.19
C GLU A 75 -1.67 12.13 -13.83
N LEU A 76 -2.00 11.13 -13.01
CA LEU A 76 -1.06 10.07 -12.64
C LEU A 76 -0.70 9.16 -13.83
N LEU A 77 -1.63 8.86 -14.71
CA LEU A 77 -1.40 8.08 -15.94
C LEU A 77 -0.47 8.81 -16.91
N ASN A 78 -0.60 10.15 -16.98
CA ASN A 78 0.21 11.00 -17.83
C ASN A 78 1.57 11.36 -17.21
N TYR A 79 1.77 11.06 -15.93
CA TYR A 79 3.04 11.35 -15.27
C TYR A 79 4.20 10.62 -15.93
N ARG A 80 5.33 11.32 -16.03
CA ARG A 80 6.62 10.75 -16.44
C ARG A 80 7.68 11.14 -15.44
N SER A 81 8.50 10.18 -15.06
CA SER A 81 9.68 10.40 -14.22
C SER A 81 10.72 11.24 -14.92
N LYS A 82 11.78 11.63 -14.22
CA LYS A 82 12.93 12.34 -14.83
C LYS A 82 13.57 11.57 -16.00
N ASN A 83 13.41 10.24 -15.99
CA ASN A 83 13.92 9.35 -17.06
C ASN A 83 12.86 9.07 -18.15
N GLY A 84 11.72 9.75 -18.13
CA GLY A 84 10.63 9.54 -19.08
C GLY A 84 9.71 8.35 -18.79
N GLU A 85 9.96 7.61 -17.70
CA GLU A 85 9.22 6.40 -17.37
C GLU A 85 7.85 6.71 -16.73
N PRO A 86 6.77 6.03 -17.13
CA PRO A 86 5.46 6.15 -16.48
C PRO A 86 5.43 5.39 -15.14
N TYR A 87 4.43 5.65 -14.33
CA TYR A 87 4.15 4.76 -13.19
C TYR A 87 3.73 3.37 -13.67
N SER A 88 4.20 2.33 -12.96
CA SER A 88 3.78 0.95 -13.26
C SER A 88 2.27 0.76 -13.02
N PRO A 89 1.60 -0.10 -13.80
CA PRO A 89 0.17 -0.39 -13.60
C PRO A 89 -0.17 -0.88 -12.20
N THR A 90 0.72 -1.65 -11.58
CA THR A 90 0.56 -2.14 -10.19
C THR A 90 0.65 -0.99 -9.18
N TYR A 91 1.56 -0.04 -9.38
CA TYR A 91 1.68 1.13 -8.52
C TYR A 91 0.44 2.03 -8.63
N LEU A 92 -0.04 2.30 -9.84
CA LEU A 92 -1.28 3.05 -10.08
C LEU A 92 -2.48 2.41 -9.37
N LYS A 93 -2.61 1.08 -9.47
CA LYS A 93 -3.63 0.33 -8.71
C LYS A 93 -3.49 0.52 -7.21
N THR A 94 -2.26 0.51 -6.69
CA THR A 94 -1.98 0.74 -5.26
C THR A 94 -2.42 2.13 -4.84
N LEU A 95 -2.08 3.18 -5.60
CA LEU A 95 -2.50 4.57 -5.33
C LEU A 95 -4.03 4.68 -5.25
N HIS A 96 -4.73 4.14 -6.26
CA HIS A 96 -6.19 4.13 -6.27
C HIS A 96 -6.77 3.37 -5.07
N SER A 97 -6.22 2.21 -4.73
CA SER A 97 -6.69 1.40 -3.61
C SER A 97 -6.50 2.10 -2.27
N GLN A 98 -5.41 2.86 -2.07
CA GLN A 98 -5.19 3.65 -0.86
C GLN A 98 -6.21 4.79 -0.75
N PHE A 99 -6.47 5.52 -1.83
CA PHE A 99 -7.49 6.57 -1.85
C PHE A 99 -8.89 6.01 -1.59
N SER A 100 -9.25 4.93 -2.27
CA SER A 100 -10.53 4.24 -2.06
C SER A 100 -10.69 3.73 -0.62
N ALA A 101 -9.60 3.29 0.03
CA ALA A 101 -9.65 2.83 1.42
C ALA A 101 -9.97 3.98 2.40
N ILE A 102 -9.48 5.19 2.14
CA ILE A 102 -9.81 6.38 2.94
C ILE A 102 -11.29 6.73 2.80
N LEU A 103 -11.79 6.79 1.56
CA LEU A 103 -13.20 7.09 1.29
C LEU A 103 -14.14 5.98 1.82
N ASN A 104 -13.75 4.71 1.74
CA ASN A 104 -14.50 3.60 2.33
C ASN A 104 -14.57 3.72 3.87
N HIS A 105 -13.52 4.22 4.51
CA HIS A 105 -13.51 4.49 5.94
C HIS A 105 -14.55 5.58 6.27
N ALA A 106 -14.58 6.65 5.46
CA ALA A 106 -15.57 7.71 5.60
C ALA A 106 -17.01 7.19 5.40
N VAL A 107 -17.25 6.35 4.40
CA VAL A 107 -18.57 5.73 4.16
C VAL A 107 -18.99 4.87 5.35
N ARG A 108 -18.07 4.04 5.87
CA ARG A 108 -18.39 3.05 6.90
C ARG A 108 -18.61 3.66 8.27
N PHE A 109 -17.86 4.69 8.64
CA PHE A 109 -17.80 5.19 10.01
C PHE A 109 -18.23 6.64 10.19
N TYR A 110 -18.23 7.43 9.10
CA TYR A 110 -18.49 8.88 9.16
C TYR A 110 -19.64 9.34 8.28
N GLY A 111 -20.43 8.41 7.76
CA GLY A 111 -21.70 8.73 7.08
C GLY A 111 -21.56 9.30 5.67
N LEU A 112 -20.39 9.19 5.02
CA LEU A 112 -20.27 9.54 3.60
C LEU A 112 -21.17 8.61 2.77
N ASN A 113 -22.03 9.16 1.92
CA ASN A 113 -23.05 8.40 1.21
C ASN A 113 -22.46 7.36 0.24
N LYS A 114 -21.41 7.73 -0.51
CA LYS A 114 -20.80 6.87 -1.55
C LYS A 114 -19.31 7.12 -1.65
N ASN A 115 -18.56 6.07 -1.99
CA ASN A 115 -17.16 6.18 -2.32
C ASN A 115 -16.99 6.61 -3.79
N ALA A 116 -16.56 7.84 -4.02
CA ALA A 116 -16.33 8.40 -5.36
C ALA A 116 -15.25 7.61 -6.13
N ALA A 117 -14.23 7.08 -5.44
CA ALA A 117 -13.18 6.29 -6.08
C ALA A 117 -13.70 4.95 -6.59
N THR A 118 -14.60 4.28 -5.86
CA THR A 118 -15.24 3.05 -6.33
C THR A 118 -16.08 3.31 -7.58
N THR A 119 -16.78 4.44 -7.62
CA THR A 119 -17.61 4.83 -8.79
C THR A 119 -16.75 5.19 -10.00
N ALA A 120 -15.60 5.84 -9.81
CA ALA A 120 -14.67 6.18 -10.89
C ALA A 120 -13.98 4.94 -11.50
N GLY A 121 -13.87 3.85 -10.74
CA GLY A 121 -13.16 2.65 -11.15
C GLY A 121 -11.64 2.72 -10.97
N ASN A 122 -10.97 1.60 -11.14
CA ASN A 122 -9.52 1.48 -10.94
C ASN A 122 -8.75 2.01 -12.18
N MET A 123 -7.56 2.57 -11.98
CA MET A 123 -6.68 3.09 -13.03
C MET A 123 -5.51 2.19 -13.39
N GLY A 124 -5.36 1.07 -12.73
CA GLY A 124 -4.23 0.17 -12.92
C GLY A 124 -4.65 -1.28 -13.05
N SER A 125 -3.69 -2.14 -13.28
CA SER A 125 -3.92 -3.57 -13.39
C SER A 125 -2.93 -4.36 -12.53
N SER A 126 -3.29 -5.59 -12.18
CA SER A 126 -2.41 -6.54 -11.51
C SER A 126 -2.05 -7.69 -12.45
N LYS A 127 -1.79 -7.39 -13.72
CA LYS A 127 -1.25 -8.42 -14.61
C LYS A 127 0.12 -8.81 -14.06
N HIS A 128 0.20 -10.02 -13.55
CA HIS A 128 1.47 -10.60 -13.15
C HIS A 128 2.26 -10.92 -14.42
N GLN A 129 3.46 -10.38 -14.51
CA GLN A 129 4.45 -10.95 -15.43
C GLN A 129 4.86 -12.30 -14.82
N GLU A 130 5.08 -13.26 -15.68
CA GLU A 130 5.65 -14.54 -15.28
C GLU A 130 6.97 -14.27 -14.53
N MET A 131 7.10 -14.80 -13.31
CA MET A 131 8.33 -14.62 -12.55
C MET A 131 9.43 -15.41 -13.22
N LEU A 132 10.53 -14.73 -13.55
CA LEU A 132 11.76 -15.38 -13.95
C LEU A 132 12.31 -16.14 -12.73
N PHE A 133 12.69 -17.38 -12.95
CA PHE A 133 13.35 -18.22 -11.95
C PHE A 133 14.60 -18.85 -12.59
N TRP A 134 15.56 -19.17 -11.77
CA TRP A 134 16.74 -19.90 -12.23
C TRP A 134 16.47 -21.39 -12.20
N THR A 135 16.89 -22.08 -13.25
CA THR A 135 16.96 -23.54 -13.23
C THR A 135 18.07 -23.97 -12.27
N LYS A 136 18.05 -25.24 -11.89
CA LYS A 136 19.10 -25.79 -11.02
C LYS A 136 20.49 -25.63 -11.63
N GLU A 137 20.61 -25.86 -12.94
CA GLU A 137 21.86 -25.73 -13.67
C GLU A 137 22.38 -24.29 -13.70
N GLU A 138 21.51 -23.32 -13.84
CA GLU A 138 21.87 -21.89 -13.81
C GLU A 138 22.29 -21.48 -12.41
N TYR A 139 21.58 -21.95 -11.38
CA TYR A 139 21.93 -21.66 -10.00
C TYR A 139 23.29 -22.24 -9.64
N LEU A 140 23.60 -23.49 -10.01
CA LEU A 140 24.90 -24.11 -9.72
C LEU A 140 26.07 -23.36 -10.35
N LYS A 141 25.92 -22.86 -11.58
CA LYS A 141 26.94 -21.99 -12.22
C LYS A 141 27.13 -20.68 -11.46
N PHE A 142 26.05 -20.08 -10.97
CA PHE A 142 26.13 -18.89 -10.15
C PHE A 142 26.82 -19.16 -8.81
N ALA A 143 26.46 -20.24 -8.14
CA ALA A 143 27.03 -20.66 -6.86
C ALA A 143 28.55 -20.89 -6.97
N GLU A 144 29.00 -21.53 -8.04
CA GLU A 144 30.44 -21.73 -8.33
C GLU A 144 31.22 -20.42 -8.38
N VAL A 145 30.67 -19.39 -9.05
CA VAL A 145 31.31 -18.07 -9.15
C VAL A 145 31.30 -17.33 -7.80
N MET A 146 30.35 -17.66 -6.92
CA MET A 146 30.21 -17.00 -5.62
C MET A 146 31.07 -17.63 -4.50
N MET A 147 31.79 -18.73 -4.76
CA MET A 147 32.58 -19.44 -3.74
C MET A 147 33.71 -18.58 -3.12
N ASP A 148 34.20 -17.58 -3.83
CA ASP A 148 35.20 -16.61 -3.33
C ASP A 148 34.63 -15.61 -2.29
N LYS A 149 33.30 -15.59 -2.11
CA LYS A 149 32.57 -14.73 -1.17
C LYS A 149 31.76 -15.53 -0.17
N PRO A 150 32.38 -16.14 0.85
CA PRO A 150 31.75 -17.19 1.69
C PRO A 150 30.40 -16.76 2.30
N LEU A 151 30.30 -15.54 2.84
CA LEU A 151 29.05 -15.06 3.45
C LEU A 151 27.90 -15.01 2.42
N SER A 152 28.18 -14.47 1.25
CA SER A 152 27.17 -14.40 0.17
C SER A 152 26.86 -15.80 -0.37
N TYR A 153 27.86 -16.66 -0.54
CA TYR A 153 27.68 -18.04 -0.99
C TYR A 153 26.70 -18.79 -0.08
N TYR A 154 26.96 -18.84 1.24
CA TYR A 154 26.10 -19.55 2.17
C TYR A 154 24.70 -18.93 2.27
N ALA A 155 24.61 -17.60 2.19
CA ALA A 155 23.30 -16.93 2.16
C ALA A 155 22.46 -17.36 0.95
N PHE A 156 23.06 -17.43 -0.25
CA PHE A 156 22.36 -17.89 -1.45
C PHE A 156 22.05 -19.39 -1.40
N GLU A 157 22.92 -20.23 -0.84
CA GLU A 157 22.64 -21.65 -0.61
C GLU A 157 21.38 -21.83 0.25
N ILE A 158 21.29 -21.13 1.37
CA ILE A 158 20.11 -21.20 2.24
C ILE A 158 18.85 -20.69 1.51
N LEU A 159 18.93 -19.55 0.82
CA LEU A 159 17.80 -19.00 0.08
C LEU A 159 17.29 -19.96 -1.00
N TYR A 160 18.20 -20.56 -1.76
CA TYR A 160 17.85 -21.43 -2.87
C TYR A 160 17.30 -22.78 -2.40
N TRP A 161 17.99 -23.46 -1.48
CA TRP A 161 17.62 -24.80 -1.07
C TRP A 161 16.49 -24.84 -0.03
N CYS A 162 16.40 -23.85 0.83
CA CYS A 162 15.33 -23.78 1.84
C CYS A 162 14.11 -22.98 1.37
N GLY A 163 14.23 -22.20 0.30
CA GLY A 163 13.11 -21.42 -0.25
C GLY A 163 12.59 -20.32 0.66
N ILE A 164 13.38 -19.90 1.67
CA ILE A 164 13.00 -18.81 2.57
C ILE A 164 13.19 -17.44 1.92
N ARG A 165 12.51 -16.43 2.45
CA ARG A 165 12.65 -15.05 1.96
C ARG A 165 13.91 -14.40 2.50
N GLU A 166 14.47 -13.41 1.76
CA GLU A 166 15.63 -12.63 2.20
C GLU A 166 15.46 -12.07 3.63
N GLY A 167 14.30 -11.51 3.96
CA GLY A 167 14.04 -11.00 5.31
C GLY A 167 14.00 -12.10 6.39
N GLU A 168 13.63 -13.31 6.04
CA GLU A 168 13.67 -14.49 6.93
C GLU A 168 15.12 -14.94 7.12
N LEU A 169 15.92 -14.99 6.04
CA LEU A 169 17.34 -15.26 6.12
C LEU A 169 18.07 -14.30 7.07
N LEU A 170 17.81 -12.99 6.92
CA LEU A 170 18.45 -11.96 7.76
C LEU A 170 18.01 -12.00 9.22
N ALA A 171 16.89 -12.64 9.52
CA ALA A 171 16.40 -12.83 10.88
C ALA A 171 16.88 -14.12 11.54
N LEU A 172 17.54 -15.03 10.79
CA LEU A 172 18.01 -16.31 11.34
C LEU A 172 19.03 -16.12 12.46
N THR A 173 18.84 -16.92 13.49
CA THR A 173 19.76 -17.04 14.62
C THR A 173 20.23 -18.50 14.76
N PRO A 174 21.32 -18.78 15.49
CA PRO A 174 21.74 -20.16 15.73
C PRO A 174 20.67 -21.06 16.38
N ALA A 175 19.67 -20.47 17.06
CA ALA A 175 18.59 -21.21 17.71
C ALA A 175 17.54 -21.74 16.71
N ASP A 176 17.56 -21.22 15.48
CA ASP A 176 16.64 -21.66 14.43
C ASP A 176 17.13 -22.94 13.70
N PHE A 177 18.35 -23.41 14.01
CA PHE A 177 18.95 -24.60 13.40
C PHE A 177 18.93 -25.78 14.35
N ASP A 178 18.34 -26.90 13.94
CA ASP A 178 18.47 -28.20 14.58
C ASP A 178 19.40 -29.08 13.72
N LEU A 179 20.72 -28.97 13.95
CA LEU A 179 21.72 -29.67 13.15
C LEU A 179 21.66 -31.19 13.32
N ASP A 180 21.17 -31.68 14.46
CA ASP A 180 21.03 -33.09 14.71
C ASP A 180 19.91 -33.73 13.88
N LYS A 181 18.85 -32.95 13.61
CA LYS A 181 17.74 -33.38 12.75
C LYS A 181 17.83 -32.86 11.32
N GLY A 182 18.81 -32.00 11.01
CA GLY A 182 18.94 -31.37 9.69
C GLY A 182 17.77 -30.43 9.37
N LEU A 183 17.24 -29.71 10.35
CA LEU A 183 16.11 -28.79 10.21
C LEU A 183 16.55 -27.33 10.35
N LEU A 184 15.88 -26.47 9.60
CA LEU A 184 15.92 -25.02 9.66
C LEU A 184 14.52 -24.50 9.96
#